data_0377ef5695444b69bdc97ad549b36285
#
_entry.id   0377ef5695444b69bdc97ad549b36285
#
_cell.length_a   1.000
_cell.length_b   1.000
_cell.length_c   1.000
_cell.angle_alpha   90.00
_cell.angle_beta   90.00
_cell.angle_gamma   90.00
#
_symmetry.space_group_name_H-M   'P 1'
#
loop_
_entity.id
_entity.type
_entity.pdbx_description
1 polymer ?
#
loop_
_entity_poly.entity_id
_entity_poly.type
_entity_poly.pdbx_seq_one_letter_code
_entity_poly.pdbx_strand_id
1 'polypeptide(L)'
;KYDINAIYTKKIMGNMSDYCILENQEKEIQKINRDNLLKELGIEEKKEVMAFQTHSSNVHVINETTDKYYYEKEKNIDGFITKRKDVVIFTFYADCLPIFVYDKKNDVIGVWHSGWQGTYSEIMKNGLEKMKEVYNSSPKDILMALGIGISQENYEVGTEFYEKFTEKFDRE
;
A
#
# COMPACT_ATOMS: atom_id res chain seq x y z
N LYS A 1 -21.21 10.26 4.58
CA LYS A 1 -20.57 9.35 3.60
C LYS A 1 -19.35 10.07 3.06
N TYR A 2 -18.20 9.44 3.10
CA TYR A 2 -16.94 10.00 2.60
C TYR A 2 -16.82 9.70 1.11
N ASP A 3 -16.22 10.61 0.34
CA ASP A 3 -15.96 10.43 -1.10
C ASP A 3 -14.57 9.82 -1.31
N ILE A 4 -14.41 8.60 -0.83
CA ILE A 4 -13.18 7.82 -0.97
C ILE A 4 -13.52 6.39 -1.39
N ASN A 5 -12.66 5.78 -2.17
CA ASN A 5 -12.74 4.39 -2.55
C ASN A 5 -11.45 3.66 -2.15
N ALA A 6 -11.59 2.53 -1.46
CA ALA A 6 -10.53 1.57 -1.22
C ALA A 6 -10.98 0.24 -1.81
N ILE A 7 -10.22 -0.29 -2.76
CA ILE A 7 -10.60 -1.45 -3.56
C ILE A 7 -9.51 -2.52 -3.45
N TYR A 8 -9.94 -3.74 -3.17
CA TYR A 8 -9.09 -4.93 -3.22
C TYR A 8 -9.56 -5.82 -4.38
N THR A 9 -8.69 -6.01 -5.37
CA THR A 9 -9.02 -6.79 -6.56
C THR A 9 -8.90 -8.29 -6.31
N LYS A 10 -9.71 -9.08 -7.03
CA LYS A 10 -9.65 -10.54 -6.98
C LYS A 10 -8.73 -11.09 -8.07
N LYS A 11 -8.21 -12.30 -7.86
CA LYS A 11 -7.35 -13.01 -8.81
C LYS A 11 -7.94 -13.11 -10.24
N ILE A 12 -9.27 -13.19 -10.36
CA ILE A 12 -9.96 -13.26 -11.66
C ILE A 12 -9.77 -12.00 -12.51
N MET A 13 -9.43 -10.87 -11.90
CA MET A 13 -9.14 -9.61 -12.60
C MET A 13 -7.74 -9.56 -13.21
N GLY A 14 -6.96 -10.64 -13.07
CA GLY A 14 -5.61 -10.76 -13.58
C GLY A 14 -4.53 -10.11 -12.70
N ASN A 15 -3.29 -10.37 -13.05
CA ASN A 15 -2.14 -9.74 -12.41
C ASN A 15 -2.03 -8.27 -12.86
N MET A 16 -1.88 -7.36 -11.91
CA MET A 16 -1.75 -5.91 -12.15
C MET A 16 -0.36 -5.38 -11.82
N SER A 17 0.52 -6.24 -11.25
CA SER A 17 1.87 -5.87 -10.84
C SER A 17 2.87 -6.12 -11.96
N ASP A 18 3.61 -5.08 -12.35
CA ASP A 18 4.68 -5.18 -13.33
C ASP A 18 5.93 -5.94 -12.81
N TYR A 19 5.95 -6.32 -11.51
CA TYR A 19 7.10 -7.01 -10.87
C TYR A 19 6.99 -8.53 -10.83
N CYS A 20 5.77 -9.05 -10.88
CA CYS A 20 5.50 -10.48 -10.86
C CYS A 20 5.31 -11.03 -12.28
N ILE A 21 6.23 -10.67 -13.19
CA ILE A 21 6.22 -11.19 -14.55
C ILE A 21 6.92 -12.54 -14.53
N LEU A 22 6.17 -13.60 -14.72
CA LEU A 22 6.73 -14.90 -15.09
C LEU A 22 7.41 -14.73 -16.46
N GLU A 23 8.56 -15.36 -16.67
CA GLU A 23 9.52 -15.16 -17.78
C GLU A 23 8.94 -15.10 -19.22
N ASN A 24 7.64 -15.34 -19.40
CA ASN A 24 6.97 -15.38 -20.70
C ASN A 24 5.70 -14.52 -20.78
N GLN A 25 5.45 -13.59 -19.84
CA GLN A 25 4.30 -12.70 -19.92
C GLN A 25 4.70 -11.32 -20.47
N GLU A 26 3.96 -10.83 -21.43
CA GLU A 26 4.14 -9.49 -21.97
C GLU A 26 3.80 -8.44 -20.91
N LYS A 27 4.69 -7.48 -20.68
CA LYS A 27 4.50 -6.36 -19.71
C LYS A 27 3.22 -5.55 -19.93
N GLU A 28 2.65 -5.64 -21.13
CA GLU A 28 1.43 -4.94 -21.50
C GLU A 28 0.17 -5.47 -20.81
N ILE A 29 0.13 -6.77 -20.45
CA ILE A 29 -1.05 -7.39 -19.85
C ILE A 29 -1.39 -6.76 -18.49
N GLN A 30 -0.39 -6.46 -17.66
CA GLN A 30 -0.60 -5.86 -16.34
C GLN A 30 -1.18 -4.46 -16.48
N LYS A 31 -0.69 -3.70 -17.44
CA LYS A 31 -1.24 -2.37 -17.74
C LYS A 31 -2.69 -2.48 -18.25
N ILE A 32 -2.96 -3.39 -19.16
CA ILE A 32 -4.33 -3.63 -19.67
C ILE A 32 -5.27 -3.97 -18.52
N ASN A 33 -4.85 -4.82 -17.57
CA ASN A 33 -5.68 -5.17 -16.42
C ASN A 33 -5.98 -3.95 -15.54
N ARG A 34 -4.99 -3.07 -15.29
CA ARG A 34 -5.21 -1.81 -14.55
C ARG A 34 -6.13 -0.86 -15.32
N ASP A 35 -5.89 -0.66 -16.63
CA ASP A 35 -6.72 0.21 -17.47
C ASP A 35 -8.19 -0.26 -17.49
N ASN A 36 -8.42 -1.57 -17.57
CA ASN A 36 -9.75 -2.15 -17.51
C ASN A 36 -10.45 -1.88 -16.16
N LEU A 37 -9.70 -2.03 -15.05
CA LEU A 37 -10.21 -1.71 -13.73
C LEU A 37 -10.57 -0.23 -13.59
N LEU A 38 -9.69 0.69 -14.04
CA LEU A 38 -9.94 2.12 -13.97
C LEU A 38 -11.17 2.51 -14.80
N LYS A 39 -11.33 1.91 -15.98
CA LYS A 39 -12.49 2.11 -16.85
C LYS A 39 -13.78 1.58 -16.22
N GLU A 40 -13.76 0.41 -15.62
CA GLU A 40 -14.93 -0.15 -14.91
C GLU A 40 -15.37 0.75 -13.75
N LEU A 41 -14.41 1.41 -13.10
CA LEU A 41 -14.66 2.36 -12.02
C LEU A 41 -15.01 3.78 -12.49
N GLY A 42 -14.87 4.09 -13.77
CA GLY A 42 -15.10 5.43 -14.33
C GLY A 42 -14.11 6.48 -13.84
N ILE A 43 -12.84 6.07 -13.68
CA ILE A 43 -11.73 6.93 -13.17
C ILE A 43 -10.46 6.82 -14.03
N GLU A 44 -10.62 6.47 -15.30
CA GLU A 44 -9.51 6.29 -16.26
C GLU A 44 -8.69 7.57 -16.52
N GLU A 45 -9.24 8.73 -16.17
CA GLU A 45 -8.55 10.02 -16.28
C GLU A 45 -7.54 10.27 -15.15
N LYS A 46 -7.59 9.47 -14.08
CA LYS A 46 -6.69 9.63 -12.94
C LYS A 46 -5.29 9.10 -13.24
N LYS A 47 -4.32 9.77 -12.67
CA LYS A 47 -2.91 9.37 -12.76
C LYS A 47 -2.63 8.17 -11.86
N GLU A 48 -2.07 7.11 -12.42
CA GLU A 48 -1.62 5.96 -11.64
C GLU A 48 -0.34 6.30 -10.85
N VAL A 49 -0.32 5.96 -9.58
CA VAL A 49 0.87 6.03 -8.73
C VAL A 49 1.13 4.67 -8.11
N MET A 50 2.35 4.18 -8.25
CA MET A 50 2.80 2.91 -7.70
C MET A 50 4.31 2.94 -7.47
N ALA A 51 4.83 2.01 -6.67
CA ALA A 51 6.25 1.89 -6.38
C ALA A 51 6.73 0.45 -6.48
N PHE A 52 8.03 0.27 -6.58
CA PHE A 52 8.67 -1.01 -6.36
C PHE A 52 8.70 -1.30 -4.85
N GLN A 53 7.78 -2.16 -4.39
CA GLN A 53 7.66 -2.54 -2.99
C GLN A 53 8.81 -3.48 -2.61
N THR A 54 9.51 -3.15 -1.54
CA THR A 54 10.70 -3.89 -1.08
C THR A 54 10.53 -4.45 0.33
N HIS A 55 9.30 -4.42 0.86
CA HIS A 55 8.96 -4.78 2.24
C HIS A 55 9.61 -3.85 3.27
N SER A 56 9.86 -2.61 2.88
CA SER A 56 10.37 -1.55 3.77
C SER A 56 9.28 -0.98 4.68
N SER A 57 9.65 -0.01 5.50
CA SER A 57 8.71 0.80 6.28
C SER A 57 8.58 2.24 5.78
N ASN A 58 9.02 2.50 4.54
CA ASN A 58 9.03 3.84 3.98
C ASN A 58 7.68 4.20 3.37
N VAL A 59 7.14 5.35 3.82
CA VAL A 59 5.91 5.93 3.32
C VAL A 59 6.23 7.24 2.60
N HIS A 60 5.83 7.33 1.34
CA HIS A 60 6.06 8.49 0.48
C HIS A 60 4.85 9.41 0.40
N VAL A 61 5.12 10.72 0.33
CA VAL A 61 4.09 11.75 0.14
C VAL A 61 3.93 12.03 -1.34
N ILE A 62 2.75 11.75 -1.89
CA ILE A 62 2.40 12.16 -3.25
C ILE A 62 1.94 13.62 -3.20
N ASN A 63 2.76 14.52 -3.70
CA ASN A 63 2.49 15.95 -3.80
C ASN A 63 2.24 16.39 -5.25
N GLU A 64 2.07 17.67 -5.50
CA GLU A 64 1.77 18.23 -6.81
C GLU A 64 2.86 18.00 -7.86
N THR A 65 4.11 17.82 -7.41
CA THR A 65 5.27 17.57 -8.28
C THR A 65 5.50 16.08 -8.54
N THR A 66 4.71 15.21 -7.91
CA THR A 66 4.80 13.76 -8.08
C THR A 66 4.08 13.34 -9.35
N ASP A 67 4.81 13.29 -10.45
CA ASP A 67 4.24 12.99 -11.77
C ASP A 67 4.59 11.60 -12.31
N LYS A 68 5.26 10.73 -11.52
CA LYS A 68 5.83 9.50 -12.05
C LYS A 68 5.67 8.29 -11.13
N TYR A 69 5.68 7.15 -11.78
CA TYR A 69 5.87 5.84 -11.22
C TYR A 69 7.19 5.76 -10.45
N TYR A 70 7.14 5.34 -9.20
CA TYR A 70 8.35 5.09 -8.41
C TYR A 70 8.82 3.64 -8.57
N TYR A 71 9.20 3.29 -9.81
CA TYR A 71 9.70 1.95 -10.14
C TYR A 71 11.18 1.74 -9.79
N GLU A 72 11.83 2.74 -9.23
CA GLU A 72 13.22 2.63 -8.84
C GLU A 72 13.32 1.87 -7.52
N LYS A 73 13.95 0.69 -7.56
CA LYS A 73 14.15 -0.18 -6.39
C LYS A 73 14.85 0.55 -5.24
N GLU A 74 15.70 1.49 -5.58
CA GLU A 74 16.48 2.30 -4.65
C GLU A 74 15.61 3.22 -3.79
N LYS A 75 14.41 3.54 -4.23
CA LYS A 75 13.48 4.40 -3.45
C LYS A 75 12.81 3.68 -2.31
N ASN A 76 12.73 2.35 -2.38
CA ASN A 76 12.35 1.55 -1.23
C ASN A 76 11.02 2.00 -0.60
N ILE A 77 9.96 2.12 -1.41
CA ILE A 77 8.67 2.67 -1.00
C ILE A 77 7.65 1.55 -0.87
N ASP A 78 7.04 1.41 0.29
CA ASP A 78 6.00 0.44 0.57
C ASP A 78 4.67 1.08 1.02
N GLY A 79 4.59 2.40 0.96
CA GLY A 79 3.37 3.10 1.26
C GLY A 79 3.31 4.51 0.71
N PHE A 80 2.09 5.01 0.57
CA PHE A 80 1.82 6.35 0.09
C PHE A 80 0.79 7.06 0.94
N ILE A 81 0.90 8.39 1.01
CA ILE A 81 -0.12 9.28 1.55
C ILE A 81 -0.32 10.49 0.62
N THR A 82 -1.55 10.98 0.49
CA THR A 82 -1.86 12.14 -0.36
C THR A 82 -3.19 12.81 -0.04
N LYS A 83 -3.31 14.09 -0.45
CA LYS A 83 -4.58 14.83 -0.57
C LYS A 83 -5.05 14.93 -2.02
N ARG A 84 -4.25 14.50 -2.98
CA ARG A 84 -4.57 14.64 -4.40
C ARG A 84 -5.80 13.81 -4.76
N LYS A 85 -6.68 14.42 -5.54
CA LYS A 85 -7.93 13.80 -6.05
C LYS A 85 -7.78 13.22 -7.45
N ASP A 86 -6.73 13.62 -8.17
CA ASP A 86 -6.45 13.24 -9.55
C ASP A 86 -5.53 12.01 -9.67
N VAL A 87 -5.28 11.31 -8.57
CA VAL A 87 -4.45 10.10 -8.54
C VAL A 87 -5.21 8.87 -8.09
N VAL A 88 -4.78 7.72 -8.56
CA VAL A 88 -5.10 6.41 -8.01
C VAL A 88 -3.80 5.73 -7.58
N ILE A 89 -3.78 5.19 -6.38
CA ILE A 89 -2.61 4.52 -5.83
C ILE A 89 -2.80 3.01 -5.98
N PHE A 90 -1.86 2.37 -6.64
CA PHE A 90 -1.77 0.91 -6.71
C PHE A 90 -0.69 0.40 -5.77
N THR A 91 -1.05 -0.57 -4.96
CA THR A 91 -0.15 -1.40 -4.16
C THR A 91 -0.49 -2.87 -4.40
N PHE A 92 0.52 -3.72 -4.41
CA PHE A 92 0.40 -5.11 -4.87
C PHE A 92 0.64 -6.08 -3.74
N TYR A 93 -0.15 -7.15 -3.69
CA TYR A 93 -0.17 -8.10 -2.59
C TYR A 93 -0.33 -9.52 -3.12
N ALA A 94 0.32 -10.47 -2.45
CA ALA A 94 -0.01 -11.88 -2.49
C ALA A 94 -0.52 -12.29 -1.10
N ASP A 95 0.38 -12.26 -0.10
CA ASP A 95 0.11 -12.69 1.27
C ASP A 95 0.21 -11.54 2.28
N CYS A 96 0.94 -10.47 1.92
CA CYS A 96 1.14 -9.31 2.78
C CYS A 96 -0.14 -8.51 3.01
N LEU A 97 -0.20 -7.78 4.12
CA LEU A 97 -1.40 -7.07 4.58
C LEU A 97 -1.50 -5.67 3.97
N PRO A 98 -2.59 -5.34 3.26
CA PRO A 98 -2.93 -3.97 2.90
C PRO A 98 -3.43 -3.20 4.12
N ILE A 99 -2.93 -1.98 4.30
CA ILE A 99 -3.42 -1.04 5.31
C ILE A 99 -3.94 0.19 4.60
N PHE A 100 -5.25 0.41 4.63
CA PHE A 100 -5.91 1.59 4.09
C PHE A 100 -6.16 2.59 5.20
N VAL A 101 -5.87 3.86 4.94
CA VAL A 101 -5.98 4.93 5.94
C VAL A 101 -6.67 6.16 5.34
N TYR A 102 -7.54 6.77 6.13
CA TYR A 102 -8.20 8.00 5.75
C TYR A 102 -8.30 8.97 6.94
N ASP A 103 -7.68 10.14 6.81
CA ASP A 103 -7.91 11.27 7.70
C ASP A 103 -9.13 12.06 7.21
N LYS A 104 -10.25 11.88 7.90
CA LYS A 104 -11.55 12.50 7.56
C LYS A 104 -11.58 14.00 7.74
N LYS A 105 -10.66 14.57 8.55
CA LYS A 105 -10.59 16.02 8.81
C LYS A 105 -9.77 16.74 7.76
N ASN A 106 -8.64 16.15 7.38
CA ASN A 106 -7.70 16.76 6.44
C ASN A 106 -7.88 16.26 5.01
N ASP A 107 -8.77 15.27 4.80
CA ASP A 107 -9.05 14.64 3.52
C ASP A 107 -7.78 14.01 2.89
N VAL A 108 -7.02 13.29 3.72
CA VAL A 108 -5.80 12.58 3.35
C VAL A 108 -6.08 11.09 3.26
N ILE A 109 -5.74 10.48 2.15
CA ILE A 109 -5.73 9.02 2.01
C ILE A 109 -4.31 8.48 2.15
N GLY A 110 -4.21 7.23 2.63
CA GLY A 110 -2.97 6.47 2.65
C GLY A 110 -3.23 5.00 2.36
N VAL A 111 -2.25 4.35 1.76
CA VAL A 111 -2.22 2.90 1.60
C VAL A 111 -0.81 2.41 1.83
N TRP A 112 -0.66 1.37 2.66
CA TRP A 112 0.65 0.83 3.03
C TRP A 112 0.67 -0.69 2.84
N HIS A 113 1.77 -1.18 2.30
CA HIS A 113 2.07 -2.60 2.14
C HIS A 113 2.83 -3.11 3.36
N SER A 114 2.18 -3.91 4.19
CA SER A 114 2.75 -4.45 5.42
C SER A 114 3.01 -5.95 5.28
N GLY A 115 4.17 -6.30 4.73
CA GLY A 115 4.76 -7.62 4.89
C GLY A 115 5.38 -7.74 6.30
N TRP A 116 5.93 -8.91 6.67
CA TRP A 116 6.49 -9.11 8.00
C TRP A 116 7.65 -8.15 8.31
N GLN A 117 8.49 -7.81 7.33
CA GLN A 117 9.58 -6.86 7.49
C GLN A 117 9.05 -5.44 7.73
N GLY A 118 8.05 -5.01 6.94
CA GLY A 118 7.39 -3.73 7.11
C GLY A 118 6.68 -3.63 8.47
N THR A 119 6.01 -4.71 8.91
CA THR A 119 5.41 -4.81 10.25
C THR A 119 6.47 -4.69 11.33
N TYR A 120 7.53 -5.47 11.23
CA TYR A 120 8.65 -5.42 12.18
C TYR A 120 9.32 -4.05 12.23
N SER A 121 9.43 -3.37 11.08
CA SER A 121 9.99 -2.02 10.96
C SER A 121 8.94 -0.92 11.19
N GLU A 122 7.74 -1.28 11.69
CA GLU A 122 6.69 -0.37 12.13
C GLU A 122 6.15 0.57 11.02
N ILE A 123 5.90 0.05 9.82
CA ILE A 123 5.38 0.85 8.69
C ILE A 123 4.11 1.62 9.06
N MET A 124 3.23 1.03 9.87
CA MET A 124 2.00 1.69 10.33
C MET A 124 2.31 2.93 11.16
N LYS A 125 3.23 2.83 12.11
CA LYS A 125 3.67 3.95 12.94
C LYS A 125 4.32 5.04 12.09
N ASN A 126 5.25 4.65 11.21
CA ASN A 126 5.95 5.57 10.32
C ASN A 126 4.97 6.31 9.41
N GLY A 127 3.95 5.62 8.88
CA GLY A 127 2.91 6.23 8.07
C GLY A 127 2.06 7.23 8.85
N LEU A 128 1.63 6.88 10.07
CA LEU A 128 0.87 7.79 10.95
C LEU A 128 1.69 9.01 11.37
N GLU A 129 2.97 8.82 11.70
CA GLU A 129 3.89 9.92 12.02
C GLU A 129 4.08 10.84 10.80
N LYS A 130 4.23 10.28 9.61
CA LYS A 130 4.32 11.04 8.36
C LYS A 130 3.03 11.83 8.07
N MET A 131 1.85 11.24 8.30
CA MET A 131 0.57 11.96 8.19
C MET A 131 0.47 13.11 9.19
N LYS A 132 0.94 12.91 10.42
CA LYS A 132 1.00 13.96 11.43
C LYS A 132 1.97 15.07 11.04
N GLU A 133 3.18 14.72 10.60
CA GLU A 133 4.23 15.68 10.20
C GLU A 133 3.76 16.57 9.04
N VAL A 134 3.22 15.95 7.98
CA VAL A 134 2.94 16.65 6.72
C VAL A 134 1.57 17.31 6.70
N TYR A 135 0.56 16.67 7.31
CA TYR A 135 -0.83 17.10 7.22
C TYR A 135 -1.46 17.50 8.56
N ASN A 136 -0.67 17.45 9.64
CA ASN A 136 -1.15 17.67 11.01
C ASN A 136 -2.34 16.75 11.38
N SER A 137 -2.29 15.50 10.88
CA SER A 137 -3.30 14.49 11.14
C SER A 137 -3.32 14.09 12.61
N SER A 138 -4.52 13.82 13.13
CA SER A 138 -4.70 13.37 14.52
C SER A 138 -5.33 11.98 14.55
N PRO A 139 -4.88 11.06 15.43
CA PRO A 139 -5.43 9.70 15.51
C PRO A 139 -6.96 9.63 15.63
N LYS A 140 -7.58 10.57 16.33
CA LYS A 140 -9.06 10.66 16.49
C LYS A 140 -9.81 10.92 15.19
N ASP A 141 -9.12 11.44 14.18
CA ASP A 141 -9.70 11.80 12.89
C ASP A 141 -9.38 10.74 11.81
N ILE A 142 -8.57 9.72 12.16
CA ILE A 142 -8.14 8.67 11.24
C ILE A 142 -9.09 7.47 11.32
N LEU A 143 -9.53 7.04 10.15
CA LEU A 143 -10.15 5.74 9.92
C LEU A 143 -9.12 4.81 9.28
N MET A 144 -9.09 3.56 9.72
CA MET A 144 -8.18 2.55 9.19
C MET A 144 -8.95 1.28 8.87
N ALA A 145 -8.60 0.65 7.76
CA ALA A 145 -9.08 -0.66 7.37
C ALA A 145 -7.91 -1.57 6.99
N LEU A 146 -7.94 -2.79 7.46
CA LEU A 146 -7.01 -3.83 7.07
C LEU A 146 -7.66 -4.65 5.96
N GLY A 147 -6.91 -4.90 4.89
CA GLY A 147 -7.37 -5.76 3.80
C GLY A 147 -7.08 -7.24 4.07
N ILE A 148 -7.19 -8.03 3.01
CA ILE A 148 -6.97 -9.48 3.09
C ILE A 148 -5.46 -9.76 3.05
N GLY A 149 -4.97 -10.51 4.00
CA GLY A 149 -3.61 -11.05 4.04
C GLY A 149 -3.64 -12.54 4.35
N ILE A 150 -2.47 -13.18 4.42
CA ILE A 150 -2.35 -14.57 4.82
C ILE A 150 -2.84 -14.78 6.26
N SER A 151 -3.58 -15.85 6.50
CA SER A 151 -4.06 -16.18 7.85
C SER A 151 -2.99 -16.87 8.67
N GLN A 152 -3.14 -16.83 10.00
CA GLN A 152 -2.21 -17.45 10.93
C GLN A 152 -2.01 -18.95 10.66
N GLU A 153 -3.07 -19.67 10.30
CA GLU A 153 -3.01 -21.12 10.06
C GLU A 153 -2.17 -21.49 8.81
N ASN A 154 -1.98 -20.53 7.89
CA ASN A 154 -1.27 -20.74 6.64
C ASN A 154 0.12 -20.09 6.62
N TYR A 155 0.50 -19.37 7.69
CA TYR A 155 1.77 -18.66 7.77
C TYR A 155 2.74 -19.34 8.73
N GLU A 156 3.43 -20.35 8.21
CA GLU A 156 4.46 -21.08 8.96
C GLU A 156 5.75 -20.24 9.02
N VAL A 157 6.30 -20.10 10.23
CA VAL A 157 7.54 -19.37 10.49
C VAL A 157 8.44 -20.16 11.45
N GLY A 158 9.75 -19.95 11.37
CA GLY A 158 10.71 -20.57 12.28
C GLY A 158 10.72 -19.91 13.66
N THR A 159 11.36 -20.59 14.62
CA THR A 159 11.48 -20.13 16.02
C THR A 159 12.21 -18.79 16.10
N GLU A 160 13.21 -18.59 15.26
CA GLU A 160 14.00 -17.36 15.17
C GLU A 160 13.14 -16.12 14.81
N PHE A 161 12.08 -16.33 14.02
CA PHE A 161 11.13 -15.30 13.69
C PHE A 161 10.32 -14.88 14.92
N TYR A 162 9.85 -15.87 15.67
CA TYR A 162 9.12 -15.65 16.90
C TYR A 162 9.96 -14.90 17.94
N GLU A 163 11.19 -15.35 18.18
CA GLU A 163 12.14 -14.71 19.10
C GLU A 163 12.38 -13.25 18.71
N LYS A 164 12.65 -12.99 17.43
CA LYS A 164 12.86 -11.64 16.90
C LYS A 164 11.69 -10.69 17.17
N PHE A 165 10.46 -11.15 16.97
CA PHE A 165 9.29 -10.33 17.22
C PHE A 165 9.02 -10.11 18.71
N THR A 166 9.23 -11.13 19.54
CA THR A 166 9.03 -11.01 20.98
C THR A 166 10.08 -10.17 21.68
N GLU A 167 11.32 -10.17 21.17
CA GLU A 167 12.38 -9.30 21.67
C GLU A 167 12.07 -7.82 21.41
N LYS A 168 11.52 -7.51 20.25
CA LYS A 168 11.23 -6.13 19.86
C LYS A 168 9.91 -5.60 20.42
N PHE A 169 8.86 -6.42 20.40
CA PHE A 169 7.53 -6.02 20.84
C PHE A 169 7.25 -6.67 22.18
N ASP A 170 7.47 -5.89 23.26
CA ASP A 170 7.23 -6.32 24.63
C ASP A 170 5.82 -6.87 24.80
N ARG A 171 5.73 -7.95 25.53
CA ARG A 171 4.48 -8.60 25.83
C ARG A 171 4.09 -8.21 27.25
N GLU A 172 3.28 -7.22 27.38
CA GLU A 172 2.42 -7.06 28.53
C GLU A 172 1.05 -7.70 28.28
#